data_5e98825ace826e8750cc63f80c3e109f
#
_entry.id   5e98825ace826e8750cc63f80c3e109f
#
_cell.length_a   1.000
_cell.length_b   1.000
_cell.length_c   1.000
_cell.angle_alpha   90.00
_cell.angle_beta   90.00
_cell.angle_gamma   90.00
#
_symmetry.space_group_name_H-M   'P 1'
#
loop_
_entity.id
_entity.type
_entity.pdbx_description
1 polymer ?
#
loop_
_entity_poly.entity_id
_entity_poly.type
_entity_poly.pdbx_seq_one_letter_code
_entity_poly.pdbx_strand_id
1 'polypeptide(L)'
;MSDNFKTDTLDSLCELIVDCPHSTPTWTTFGYVVIRNQNITDGVLDLSSPSYTDYSGYRDRTKRASPQENDIVITREAPMGRVCLIPKEPICCLGQRQVLLRADRNKISAEYLYWSLRSPFVQRQILINEGTGATVSNMRMPVLKALEIPRLASIEIENKKARDLSNIQNKIQLNTQINQTLEQIAQALFKSWFVDFEPVRAKVQALSDGLSLEQAELAAMQAICGKTPEELTALSQTQPDRYAELAETAKAFPCEMVEVDGVEVPKGWKIGTFTDITESRREKVKNDKATVLSAVSSGELVKSEEYFTKQVFSKSIDKYLKVYQWDFAYNPARINIGSIGLHEAAYLGAVSPVYEVFSVSDKYHWFLKRILNLETTKIKIQSLCTGSVRQTLKLKDFQSIDCVIPDEKTLSIFNKKWEEYRTLILENNKNTQTLSEIRDLLLPRLLSGEFND
;
A
#
# COMPACT_ATOMS: atom_id res chain seq x y z
N MET A 1 -36.57 -9.29 9.84
CA MET A 1 -36.48 -9.74 11.23
C MET A 1 -36.44 -8.49 12.08
N SER A 2 -37.35 -8.31 13.05
CA SER A 2 -37.28 -7.17 13.98
C SER A 2 -36.13 -7.43 14.94
N ASP A 3 -35.07 -6.64 14.84
CA ASP A 3 -33.95 -6.69 15.77
C ASP A 3 -34.45 -6.24 17.15
N ASN A 4 -34.80 -7.19 17.98
CA ASN A 4 -35.45 -6.94 19.29
C ASN A 4 -34.37 -6.87 20.40
N PHE A 5 -33.32 -6.04 20.18
CA PHE A 5 -32.30 -5.80 21.20
C PHE A 5 -32.43 -4.38 21.78
N LYS A 6 -31.93 -4.20 22.99
CA LYS A 6 -31.92 -2.90 23.68
C LYS A 6 -31.02 -1.92 22.93
N THR A 7 -31.47 -0.67 22.83
CA THR A 7 -30.66 0.42 22.24
C THR A 7 -30.58 1.60 23.19
N ASP A 8 -29.50 2.35 23.14
CA ASP A 8 -29.34 3.67 23.74
C ASP A 8 -28.98 4.68 22.66
N THR A 9 -29.34 5.96 22.83
CA THR A 9 -28.95 6.99 21.83
C THR A 9 -27.47 7.32 21.93
N LEU A 10 -26.84 7.67 20.81
CA LEU A 10 -25.43 8.08 20.78
C LEU A 10 -25.18 9.25 21.76
N ASP A 11 -26.10 10.22 21.83
CA ASP A 11 -26.00 11.37 22.75
C ASP A 11 -25.93 10.94 24.20
N SER A 12 -26.69 9.90 24.61
CA SER A 12 -26.70 9.39 25.97
C SER A 12 -25.43 8.65 26.36
N LEU A 13 -24.70 8.13 25.38
CA LEU A 13 -23.49 7.28 25.54
C LEU A 13 -22.18 8.06 25.45
N CYS A 14 -22.21 9.31 25.03
CA CYS A 14 -21.03 10.14 24.89
C CYS A 14 -20.99 11.25 25.94
N GLU A 15 -19.83 11.46 26.53
CA GLU A 15 -19.55 12.65 27.35
C GLU A 15 -19.30 13.90 26.51
N LEU A 16 -18.90 13.69 25.24
CA LEU A 16 -18.57 14.75 24.30
C LEU A 16 -18.98 14.37 22.88
N ILE A 17 -19.70 15.27 22.20
CA ILE A 17 -19.99 15.20 20.77
C ILE A 17 -19.73 16.60 20.19
N VAL A 18 -18.62 16.77 19.46
CA VAL A 18 -18.17 18.07 18.98
C VAL A 18 -17.99 18.06 17.48
N ASP A 19 -18.68 19.00 16.83
CA ASP A 19 -18.54 19.27 15.40
C ASP A 19 -17.19 19.96 15.09
N CYS A 20 -16.55 19.55 14.02
CA CYS A 20 -15.30 20.14 13.56
C CYS A 20 -15.45 21.62 13.17
N PRO A 21 -14.37 22.41 13.14
CA PRO A 21 -14.37 23.72 12.51
C PRO A 21 -14.63 23.60 11.00
N HIS A 22 -15.54 24.44 10.47
CA HIS A 22 -15.88 24.41 9.04
C HIS A 22 -14.91 25.20 8.15
N SER A 23 -13.98 25.95 8.76
CA SER A 23 -12.93 26.66 8.04
C SER A 23 -11.90 25.71 7.46
N THR A 24 -11.30 26.06 6.34
CA THR A 24 -10.13 25.35 5.78
C THR A 24 -8.90 25.64 6.63
N PRO A 25 -8.11 24.64 7.04
CA PRO A 25 -6.84 24.88 7.74
C PRO A 25 -5.83 25.58 6.83
N THR A 26 -4.88 26.31 7.43
CA THR A 26 -3.66 26.69 6.75
C THR A 26 -2.78 25.45 6.61
N TRP A 27 -2.52 25.03 5.38
CA TRP A 27 -1.75 23.82 5.11
C TRP A 27 -0.25 24.11 5.19
N THR A 28 0.47 23.18 5.81
CA THR A 28 1.93 23.20 5.93
C THR A 28 2.51 21.86 5.48
N THR A 29 3.82 21.81 5.25
CA THR A 29 4.53 20.57 4.86
C THR A 29 4.86 19.68 6.05
N PHE A 30 4.83 20.21 7.26
CA PHE A 30 5.05 19.49 8.52
C PHE A 30 4.30 20.20 9.67
N GLY A 31 4.15 19.54 10.80
CA GLY A 31 3.49 20.10 11.99
C GLY A 31 2.47 19.15 12.60
N TYR A 32 1.30 19.67 12.96
CA TYR A 32 0.21 18.89 13.56
C TYR A 32 -0.63 18.22 12.50
N VAL A 33 -0.93 16.93 12.67
CA VAL A 33 -1.74 16.16 11.71
C VAL A 33 -3.17 16.69 11.69
N VAL A 34 -3.69 16.93 10.50
CA VAL A 34 -5.09 17.26 10.25
C VAL A 34 -5.78 16.04 9.64
N ILE A 35 -6.67 15.41 10.39
CA ILE A 35 -7.45 14.25 9.92
C ILE A 35 -8.44 14.71 8.86
N ARG A 36 -8.41 14.11 7.68
CA ARG A 36 -9.35 14.35 6.58
C ARG A 36 -10.17 13.11 6.30
N ASN A 37 -11.33 13.25 5.66
CA ASN A 37 -12.18 12.10 5.33
C ASN A 37 -11.45 11.02 4.53
N GLN A 38 -10.50 11.40 3.68
CA GLN A 38 -9.66 10.48 2.92
C GLN A 38 -8.72 9.61 3.79
N ASN A 39 -8.40 10.08 5.01
CA ASN A 39 -7.59 9.34 5.96
C ASN A 39 -8.38 8.27 6.72
N ILE A 40 -9.72 8.22 6.57
CA ILE A 40 -10.55 7.24 7.25
C ILE A 40 -11.00 6.20 6.23
N THR A 41 -10.38 5.03 6.28
CA THR A 41 -10.62 3.93 5.33
C THR A 41 -10.80 2.62 6.08
N ASP A 42 -11.89 1.92 5.85
CA ASP A 42 -12.25 0.65 6.49
C ASP A 42 -12.15 0.67 8.03
N GLY A 43 -12.53 1.79 8.64
CA GLY A 43 -12.48 1.97 10.09
C GLY A 43 -11.09 2.31 10.65
N VAL A 44 -10.10 2.45 9.81
CA VAL A 44 -8.71 2.76 10.19
C VAL A 44 -8.38 4.20 9.87
N LEU A 45 -7.57 4.83 10.72
CA LEU A 45 -6.93 6.10 10.43
C LEU A 45 -5.65 5.84 9.63
N ASP A 46 -5.71 6.05 8.32
CA ASP A 46 -4.56 5.94 7.42
C ASP A 46 -3.81 7.28 7.35
N LEU A 47 -2.60 7.28 7.84
CA LEU A 47 -1.68 8.42 7.81
C LEU A 47 -0.48 8.20 6.88
N SER A 48 -0.60 7.36 5.87
CA SER A 48 0.43 7.17 4.83
C SER A 48 0.69 8.45 4.01
N SER A 49 -0.33 9.32 3.89
CA SER A 49 -0.27 10.63 3.24
C SER A 49 -0.93 11.68 4.13
N PRO A 50 -0.29 12.08 5.24
CA PRO A 50 -0.86 13.01 6.19
C PRO A 50 -0.89 14.43 5.64
N SER A 51 -1.87 15.21 6.10
CA SER A 51 -1.92 16.66 5.89
C SER A 51 -1.58 17.35 7.20
N TYR A 52 -0.91 18.50 7.13
CA TYR A 52 -0.43 19.19 8.32
C TYR A 52 -0.91 20.63 8.42
N THR A 53 -0.94 21.14 9.64
CA THR A 53 -1.11 22.57 9.96
C THR A 53 -0.10 22.99 11.02
N ASP A 54 0.12 24.30 11.15
CA ASP A 54 0.98 24.85 12.18
C ASP A 54 0.31 24.85 13.58
N TYR A 55 1.02 25.33 14.59
CA TYR A 55 0.50 25.41 15.95
C TYR A 55 -0.72 26.34 16.07
N SER A 56 -0.77 27.43 15.33
CA SER A 56 -1.91 28.34 15.32
C SER A 56 -3.15 27.66 14.76
N GLY A 57 -3.01 27.00 13.61
CA GLY A 57 -4.06 26.20 13.01
C GLY A 57 -4.55 25.05 13.91
N TYR A 58 -3.63 24.34 14.55
CA TYR A 58 -3.97 23.31 15.54
C TYR A 58 -4.78 23.88 16.72
N ARG A 59 -4.31 24.99 17.33
CA ARG A 59 -5.05 25.66 18.43
C ARG A 59 -6.46 26.10 18.00
N ASP A 60 -6.58 26.66 16.82
CA ASP A 60 -7.90 27.10 16.30
C ASP A 60 -8.83 25.92 16.13
N ARG A 61 -8.34 24.78 15.68
CA ARG A 61 -9.15 23.58 15.45
C ARG A 61 -9.48 22.80 16.70
N THR A 62 -8.72 22.99 17.78
CA THR A 62 -8.92 22.30 19.07
C THR A 62 -9.59 23.17 20.11
N LYS A 63 -10.05 24.40 19.78
CA LYS A 63 -10.74 25.32 20.72
C LYS A 63 -11.95 24.69 21.42
N ARG A 64 -12.71 23.84 20.72
CA ARG A 64 -13.91 23.18 21.29
C ARG A 64 -13.55 21.89 22.00
N ALA A 65 -12.65 21.11 21.43
CA ALA A 65 -12.11 19.89 22.02
C ALA A 65 -10.80 19.51 21.33
N SER A 66 -9.83 19.03 22.09
CA SER A 66 -8.64 18.39 21.57
C SER A 66 -8.89 16.89 21.49
N PRO A 67 -8.65 16.26 20.31
CA PRO A 67 -8.72 14.81 20.18
C PRO A 67 -7.78 14.12 21.17
N GLN A 68 -8.25 13.03 21.77
CA GLN A 68 -7.51 12.21 22.72
C GLN A 68 -7.49 10.76 22.22
N GLU A 69 -6.58 9.98 22.78
CA GLU A 69 -6.52 8.54 22.52
C GLU A 69 -7.89 7.87 22.84
N ASN A 70 -8.35 7.04 21.90
CA ASN A 70 -9.65 6.36 21.92
C ASN A 70 -10.87 7.28 21.70
N ASP A 71 -10.70 8.55 21.38
CA ASP A 71 -11.81 9.30 20.77
C ASP A 71 -12.16 8.70 19.40
N ILE A 72 -13.42 8.80 19.02
CA ILE A 72 -13.91 8.33 17.74
C ILE A 72 -14.13 9.54 16.83
N VAL A 73 -13.66 9.45 15.59
CA VAL A 73 -14.01 10.41 14.53
C VAL A 73 -15.02 9.75 13.60
N ILE A 74 -16.13 10.46 13.34
CA ILE A 74 -17.12 10.06 12.35
C ILE A 74 -17.27 11.12 11.26
N THR A 75 -17.32 10.72 9.99
CA THR A 75 -17.54 11.64 8.88
C THR A 75 -19.01 11.98 8.71
N ARG A 76 -19.32 13.27 8.48
CA ARG A 76 -20.67 13.77 8.25
C ARG A 76 -21.05 13.90 6.80
N GLU A 77 -20.06 14.04 5.92
CA GLU A 77 -20.24 14.33 4.49
C GLU A 77 -19.17 13.61 3.66
N ALA A 78 -19.50 13.26 2.45
CA ALA A 78 -18.66 12.88 1.32
C ALA A 78 -17.43 11.99 1.63
N PRO A 79 -17.59 10.75 2.01
CA PRO A 79 -18.80 10.00 2.34
C PRO A 79 -19.19 10.12 3.82
N MET A 80 -20.47 9.91 4.15
CA MET A 80 -20.98 9.87 5.52
C MET A 80 -20.66 8.53 6.19
N GLY A 81 -20.59 8.55 7.54
CA GLY A 81 -20.60 7.35 8.37
C GLY A 81 -19.27 6.58 8.44
N ARG A 82 -18.20 7.06 7.85
CA ARG A 82 -16.87 6.48 8.09
C ARG A 82 -16.42 6.83 9.50
N VAL A 83 -15.85 5.85 10.20
CA VAL A 83 -15.39 6.02 11.59
C VAL A 83 -13.96 5.52 11.73
N CYS A 84 -13.21 6.14 12.65
CA CYS A 84 -11.92 5.61 13.13
C CYS A 84 -11.73 5.97 14.59
N LEU A 85 -10.84 5.22 15.27
CA LEU A 85 -10.32 5.56 16.59
C LEU A 85 -9.11 6.45 16.45
N ILE A 86 -8.97 7.42 17.36
CA ILE A 86 -7.78 8.26 17.49
C ILE A 86 -6.71 7.47 18.25
N PRO A 87 -5.50 7.30 17.66
CA PRO A 87 -4.37 6.68 18.37
C PRO A 87 -3.76 7.66 19.38
N LYS A 88 -2.89 7.15 20.24
CA LYS A 88 -2.12 7.97 21.18
C LYS A 88 -1.21 8.97 20.45
N GLU A 89 -0.61 8.56 19.37
CA GLU A 89 0.28 9.36 18.52
C GLU A 89 -0.06 9.12 17.03
N PRO A 90 0.15 10.10 16.14
CA PRO A 90 0.62 11.48 16.40
C PRO A 90 -0.48 12.40 16.96
N ILE A 91 -0.07 13.53 17.56
CA ILE A 91 -1.00 14.60 17.96
C ILE A 91 -1.70 15.14 16.71
N CYS A 92 -3.03 15.19 16.75
CA CYS A 92 -3.85 15.54 15.60
C CYS A 92 -5.00 16.50 15.95
N CYS A 93 -5.59 17.09 14.92
CA CYS A 93 -6.86 17.81 14.98
C CYS A 93 -7.78 17.39 13.83
N LEU A 94 -9.07 17.70 13.95
CA LEU A 94 -10.03 17.37 12.91
C LEU A 94 -9.94 18.34 11.72
N GLY A 95 -10.07 17.81 10.52
CA GLY A 95 -10.33 18.55 9.30
C GLY A 95 -11.75 19.11 9.27
N GLN A 96 -12.32 19.22 8.06
CA GLN A 96 -13.70 19.57 7.84
C GLN A 96 -14.58 18.32 7.74
N ARG A 97 -15.90 18.47 7.97
CA ARG A 97 -16.92 17.44 7.74
C ARG A 97 -16.83 16.23 8.65
N GLN A 98 -16.35 16.43 9.86
CA GLN A 98 -16.12 15.38 10.85
C GLN A 98 -16.68 15.79 12.20
N VAL A 99 -17.04 14.79 13.02
CA VAL A 99 -17.43 14.98 14.40
C VAL A 99 -16.53 14.14 15.29
N LEU A 100 -16.09 14.72 16.40
CA LEU A 100 -15.38 14.05 17.47
C LEU A 100 -16.39 13.51 18.48
N LEU A 101 -16.29 12.23 18.79
CA LEU A 101 -17.09 11.55 19.80
C LEU A 101 -16.16 11.04 20.89
N ARG A 102 -16.50 11.33 22.16
CA ARG A 102 -15.83 10.75 23.31
C ARG A 102 -16.84 9.93 24.11
N ALA A 103 -16.61 8.64 24.22
CA ALA A 103 -17.48 7.74 24.95
C ALA A 103 -17.46 8.06 26.45
N ASP A 104 -18.62 8.05 27.11
CA ASP A 104 -18.71 8.01 28.56
C ASP A 104 -18.33 6.62 29.07
N ARG A 105 -17.12 6.51 29.60
CA ARG A 105 -16.51 5.23 30.02
C ARG A 105 -17.33 4.52 31.14
N ASN A 106 -18.23 5.21 31.83
CA ASN A 106 -19.13 4.59 32.81
C ASN A 106 -20.33 3.90 32.15
N LYS A 107 -20.59 4.19 30.86
CA LYS A 107 -21.76 3.68 30.13
C LYS A 107 -21.38 2.72 28.99
N ILE A 108 -20.27 2.99 28.31
CA ILE A 108 -19.83 2.24 27.14
C ILE A 108 -18.31 2.40 26.94
N SER A 109 -17.63 1.36 26.44
CA SER A 109 -16.25 1.53 26.00
C SER A 109 -16.18 2.20 24.62
N ALA A 110 -15.12 2.97 24.38
CA ALA A 110 -14.87 3.58 23.07
C ALA A 110 -14.77 2.53 21.96
N GLU A 111 -14.16 1.39 22.27
CA GLU A 111 -13.97 0.29 21.33
C GLU A 111 -15.31 -0.37 20.92
N TYR A 112 -16.22 -0.62 21.89
CA TYR A 112 -17.54 -1.14 21.56
C TYR A 112 -18.39 -0.13 20.80
N LEU A 113 -18.36 1.15 21.18
CA LEU A 113 -19.03 2.23 20.45
C LEU A 113 -18.52 2.34 19.01
N TYR A 114 -17.21 2.26 18.82
CA TYR A 114 -16.58 2.26 17.50
C TYR A 114 -17.11 1.12 16.62
N TRP A 115 -17.15 -0.12 17.13
CA TRP A 115 -17.67 -1.26 16.38
C TRP A 115 -19.17 -1.16 16.13
N SER A 116 -19.93 -0.66 17.12
CA SER A 116 -21.36 -0.42 16.96
C SER A 116 -21.66 0.58 15.85
N LEU A 117 -20.91 1.67 15.76
CA LEU A 117 -21.03 2.66 14.67
C LEU A 117 -20.71 2.08 13.28
N ARG A 118 -19.87 1.07 13.19
CA ARG A 118 -19.55 0.34 11.95
C ARG A 118 -20.56 -0.75 11.61
N SER A 119 -21.43 -1.13 12.53
CA SER A 119 -22.39 -2.20 12.32
C SER A 119 -23.38 -1.87 11.20
N PRO A 120 -23.87 -2.88 10.46
CA PRO A 120 -24.93 -2.67 9.48
C PRO A 120 -26.19 -2.03 10.05
N PHE A 121 -26.49 -2.26 11.32
CA PHE A 121 -27.63 -1.66 12.02
C PHE A 121 -27.50 -0.13 12.10
N VAL A 122 -26.37 0.39 12.57
CA VAL A 122 -26.15 1.84 12.68
C VAL A 122 -25.88 2.45 11.30
N GLN A 123 -25.12 1.78 10.43
CA GLN A 123 -24.87 2.27 9.08
C GLN A 123 -26.15 2.41 8.25
N ARG A 124 -27.14 1.52 8.45
CA ARG A 124 -28.47 1.68 7.82
C ARG A 124 -29.19 2.92 8.28
N GLN A 125 -29.13 3.26 9.56
CA GLN A 125 -29.72 4.50 10.09
C GLN A 125 -29.07 5.74 9.45
N ILE A 126 -27.73 5.71 9.25
CA ILE A 126 -26.99 6.78 8.58
C ILE A 126 -27.44 6.91 7.12
N LEU A 127 -27.53 5.81 6.38
CA LEU A 127 -27.91 5.78 4.96
C LEU A 127 -29.34 6.26 4.70
N ILE A 128 -30.30 5.92 5.58
CA ILE A 128 -31.70 6.39 5.45
C ILE A 128 -31.76 7.92 5.46
N ASN A 129 -30.87 8.58 6.17
CA ASN A 129 -30.77 10.04 6.24
C ASN A 129 -30.01 10.69 5.08
N GLU A 130 -29.45 9.89 4.15
CA GLU A 130 -28.73 10.37 2.96
C GLU A 130 -29.68 10.92 1.89
N GLY A 131 -30.95 10.53 1.86
CA GLY A 131 -31.90 10.72 0.76
C GLY A 131 -32.70 12.03 0.76
N THR A 132 -32.48 13.01 1.65
CA THR A 132 -33.33 14.21 1.74
C THR A 132 -32.83 15.42 0.97
N GLY A 133 -32.64 15.28 -0.37
CA GLY A 133 -32.78 16.41 -1.28
C GLY A 133 -31.66 17.44 -1.39
N ALA A 134 -30.48 17.21 -0.89
CA ALA A 134 -29.32 18.08 -1.04
C ALA A 134 -28.29 17.52 -2.04
N THR A 135 -27.63 18.40 -2.78
CA THR A 135 -26.57 18.04 -3.76
C THR A 135 -25.36 17.32 -3.09
N VAL A 136 -25.22 17.47 -1.77
CA VAL A 136 -24.21 16.76 -0.96
C VAL A 136 -24.91 16.25 0.29
N SER A 137 -24.88 14.94 0.49
CA SER A 137 -25.42 14.27 1.70
C SER A 137 -24.69 14.76 2.95
N ASN A 138 -25.43 15.25 3.94
CA ASN A 138 -24.91 15.78 5.20
C ASN A 138 -25.72 15.27 6.38
N MET A 139 -25.07 14.56 7.28
CA MET A 139 -25.68 14.09 8.54
C MET A 139 -25.75 15.25 9.55
N ARG A 140 -26.97 15.76 9.82
CA ARG A 140 -27.19 16.84 10.79
C ARG A 140 -26.91 16.36 12.22
N MET A 141 -26.41 17.26 13.07
CA MET A 141 -26.08 16.94 14.47
C MET A 141 -27.22 16.30 15.27
N PRO A 142 -28.49 16.76 15.16
CA PRO A 142 -29.60 16.08 15.87
C PRO A 142 -29.79 14.62 15.41
N VAL A 143 -29.62 14.34 14.12
CA VAL A 143 -29.72 12.98 13.57
C VAL A 143 -28.57 12.11 14.08
N LEU A 144 -27.33 12.62 14.06
CA LEU A 144 -26.18 11.92 14.61
C LEU A 144 -26.38 11.57 16.08
N LYS A 145 -26.82 12.52 16.89
CA LYS A 145 -27.09 12.33 18.33
C LYS A 145 -28.18 11.31 18.62
N ALA A 146 -29.17 11.21 17.74
CA ALA A 146 -30.31 10.29 17.85
C ALA A 146 -30.02 8.87 17.31
N LEU A 147 -28.82 8.60 16.77
CA LEU A 147 -28.47 7.25 16.33
C LEU A 147 -28.65 6.25 17.48
N GLU A 148 -29.37 5.20 17.22
CA GLU A 148 -29.56 4.09 18.15
C GLU A 148 -28.38 3.13 18.12
N ILE A 149 -27.74 2.95 19.25
CA ILE A 149 -26.57 2.10 19.44
C ILE A 149 -27.00 0.81 20.12
N PRO A 150 -26.73 -0.37 19.52
CA PRO A 150 -27.12 -1.64 20.10
C PRO A 150 -26.37 -1.89 21.43
N ARG A 151 -27.09 -2.47 22.40
CA ARG A 151 -26.55 -2.80 23.71
C ARG A 151 -26.66 -4.30 23.98
N LEU A 152 -25.63 -4.87 24.60
CA LEU A 152 -25.63 -6.25 25.05
C LEU A 152 -26.03 -6.35 26.53
N ALA A 153 -26.06 -7.57 27.07
CA ALA A 153 -26.52 -7.84 28.42
C ALA A 153 -25.67 -7.16 29.51
N SER A 154 -24.38 -6.94 29.25
CA SER A 154 -23.50 -6.20 30.17
C SER A 154 -22.32 -5.55 29.43
N ILE A 155 -21.69 -4.54 30.06
CA ILE A 155 -20.50 -3.86 29.55
C ILE A 155 -19.32 -4.83 29.39
N GLU A 156 -19.22 -5.84 30.25
CA GLU A 156 -18.18 -6.87 30.18
C GLU A 156 -18.28 -7.68 28.86
N ILE A 157 -19.52 -8.07 28.51
CA ILE A 157 -19.78 -8.78 27.24
C ILE A 157 -19.51 -7.86 26.05
N GLU A 158 -19.96 -6.59 26.09
CA GLU A 158 -19.66 -5.58 25.08
C GLU A 158 -18.16 -5.44 24.85
N ASN A 159 -17.39 -5.32 25.94
CA ASN A 159 -15.93 -5.18 25.88
C ASN A 159 -15.24 -6.44 25.34
N LYS A 160 -15.75 -7.64 25.68
CA LYS A 160 -15.21 -8.89 25.13
C LYS A 160 -15.41 -8.95 23.62
N LYS A 161 -16.65 -8.71 23.16
CA LYS A 161 -16.98 -8.74 21.72
C LYS A 161 -16.23 -7.68 20.92
N ALA A 162 -16.09 -6.47 21.46
CA ALA A 162 -15.29 -5.42 20.84
C ALA A 162 -13.82 -5.83 20.69
N ARG A 163 -13.21 -6.38 21.73
CA ARG A 163 -11.82 -6.88 21.68
C ARG A 163 -11.63 -7.99 20.66
N ASP A 164 -12.58 -8.92 20.52
CA ASP A 164 -12.50 -9.99 19.52
C ASP A 164 -12.46 -9.41 18.10
N LEU A 165 -13.32 -8.44 17.78
CA LEU A 165 -13.33 -7.74 16.50
C LEU A 165 -12.05 -6.91 16.29
N SER A 166 -11.58 -6.22 17.32
CA SER A 166 -10.36 -5.41 17.27
C SER A 166 -9.11 -6.27 17.07
N ASN A 167 -9.05 -7.46 17.67
CA ASN A 167 -7.94 -8.40 17.45
C ASN A 167 -7.87 -8.83 15.98
N ILE A 168 -9.02 -9.10 15.35
CA ILE A 168 -9.07 -9.41 13.90
C ILE A 168 -8.60 -8.20 13.09
N GLN A 169 -9.10 -7.00 13.37
CA GLN A 169 -8.72 -5.77 12.68
C GLN A 169 -7.22 -5.46 12.83
N ASN A 170 -6.68 -5.60 14.03
CA ASN A 170 -5.26 -5.39 14.31
C ASN A 170 -4.39 -6.38 13.52
N LYS A 171 -4.82 -7.64 13.38
CA LYS A 171 -4.09 -8.61 12.56
C LYS A 171 -4.12 -8.26 11.07
N ILE A 172 -5.24 -7.76 10.56
CA ILE A 172 -5.35 -7.23 9.18
C ILE A 172 -4.36 -6.08 8.98
N GLN A 173 -4.33 -5.11 9.91
CA GLN A 173 -3.41 -3.97 9.83
C GLN A 173 -1.94 -4.41 9.90
N LEU A 174 -1.62 -5.33 10.81
CA LEU A 174 -0.26 -5.87 10.95
C LEU A 174 0.21 -6.56 9.66
N ASN A 175 -0.64 -7.38 9.05
CA ASN A 175 -0.32 -8.03 7.77
C ASN A 175 -0.06 -6.98 6.67
N THR A 176 -0.86 -5.91 6.60
CA THR A 176 -0.68 -4.80 5.66
C THR A 176 0.65 -4.09 5.89
N GLN A 177 0.99 -3.78 7.14
CA GLN A 177 2.27 -3.13 7.50
C GLN A 177 3.48 -4.02 7.19
N ILE A 178 3.39 -5.32 7.47
CA ILE A 178 4.43 -6.28 7.10
C ILE A 178 4.65 -6.28 5.60
N ASN A 179 3.58 -6.32 4.80
CA ASN A 179 3.68 -6.32 3.34
C ASN A 179 4.34 -5.03 2.82
N GLN A 180 3.94 -3.87 3.33
CA GLN A 180 4.58 -2.60 2.98
C GLN A 180 6.07 -2.58 3.34
N THR A 181 6.43 -3.11 4.50
CA THR A 181 7.84 -3.20 4.94
C THR A 181 8.64 -4.13 4.04
N LEU A 182 8.09 -5.30 3.67
CA LEU A 182 8.76 -6.25 2.75
C LEU A 182 9.00 -5.63 1.37
N GLU A 183 8.02 -4.88 0.84
CA GLU A 183 8.18 -4.14 -0.42
C GLU A 183 9.27 -3.05 -0.32
N GLN A 184 9.30 -2.30 0.77
CA GLN A 184 10.32 -1.28 1.03
C GLN A 184 11.72 -1.90 1.15
N ILE A 185 11.86 -3.01 1.86
CA ILE A 185 13.12 -3.75 1.98
C ILE A 185 13.59 -4.21 0.59
N ALA A 186 12.70 -4.81 -0.20
CA ALA A 186 13.06 -5.27 -1.54
C ALA A 186 13.48 -4.11 -2.45
N GLN A 187 12.82 -2.96 -2.37
CA GLN A 187 13.18 -1.77 -3.15
C GLN A 187 14.52 -1.17 -2.69
N ALA A 188 14.79 -1.16 -1.38
CA ALA A 188 16.05 -0.70 -0.83
C ALA A 188 17.21 -1.62 -1.24
N LEU A 189 17.03 -2.94 -1.13
CA LEU A 189 18.01 -3.92 -1.61
C LEU A 189 18.29 -3.77 -3.10
N PHE A 190 17.24 -3.60 -3.90
CA PHE A 190 17.39 -3.39 -5.34
C PHE A 190 18.23 -2.14 -5.63
N LYS A 191 17.93 -1.03 -4.96
CA LYS A 191 18.67 0.23 -5.13
C LYS A 191 20.14 0.06 -4.72
N SER A 192 20.40 -0.51 -3.55
CA SER A 192 21.74 -0.76 -3.04
C SER A 192 22.57 -1.62 -3.99
N TRP A 193 21.98 -2.69 -4.53
CA TRP A 193 22.71 -3.67 -5.36
C TRP A 193 22.90 -3.24 -6.80
N PHE A 194 21.85 -2.68 -7.43
CA PHE A 194 21.79 -2.49 -8.88
C PHE A 194 21.82 -1.02 -9.34
N VAL A 195 21.78 -0.07 -8.42
CA VAL A 195 21.82 1.36 -8.70
C VAL A 195 23.03 2.02 -8.04
N ASP A 196 23.17 1.85 -6.74
CA ASP A 196 24.27 2.46 -5.96
C ASP A 196 25.53 1.58 -5.96
N PHE A 197 25.39 0.29 -6.29
CA PHE A 197 26.46 -0.74 -6.32
C PHE A 197 27.20 -0.87 -4.98
N GLU A 198 26.51 -0.66 -3.86
CA GLU A 198 27.13 -0.60 -2.52
C GLU A 198 27.96 -1.84 -2.17
N PRO A 199 27.52 -3.10 -2.44
CA PRO A 199 28.34 -4.28 -2.14
C PRO A 199 29.63 -4.34 -2.96
N VAL A 200 29.59 -3.89 -4.23
CA VAL A 200 30.77 -3.85 -5.10
C VAL A 200 31.71 -2.76 -4.63
N ARG A 201 31.20 -1.54 -4.38
CA ARG A 201 32.00 -0.40 -3.90
C ARG A 201 32.67 -0.71 -2.55
N ALA A 202 31.98 -1.41 -1.66
CA ALA A 202 32.56 -1.86 -0.38
C ALA A 202 33.73 -2.80 -0.58
N LYS A 203 33.64 -3.76 -1.53
CA LYS A 203 34.75 -4.65 -1.87
C LYS A 203 35.94 -3.88 -2.48
N VAL A 204 35.65 -3.02 -3.45
CA VAL A 204 36.68 -2.21 -4.12
C VAL A 204 37.42 -1.33 -3.12
N GLN A 205 36.69 -0.67 -2.23
CA GLN A 205 37.31 0.16 -1.18
C GLN A 205 38.21 -0.65 -0.26
N ALA A 206 37.72 -1.80 0.25
CA ALA A 206 38.50 -2.68 1.13
C ALA A 206 39.78 -3.18 0.47
N LEU A 207 39.73 -3.58 -0.80
CA LEU A 207 40.89 -4.02 -1.57
C LEU A 207 41.87 -2.86 -1.84
N SER A 208 41.36 -1.64 -2.12
CA SER A 208 42.17 -0.43 -2.29
C SER A 208 42.90 -0.05 -1.00
N ASP A 209 42.30 -0.31 0.14
CA ASP A 209 42.90 -0.11 1.47
C ASP A 209 43.92 -1.22 1.84
N GLY A 210 44.19 -2.15 0.93
CA GLY A 210 45.14 -3.23 1.11
C GLY A 210 44.65 -4.42 1.93
N LEU A 211 43.32 -4.52 2.15
CA LEU A 211 42.72 -5.63 2.89
C LEU A 211 42.64 -6.89 2.03
N SER A 212 42.52 -8.05 2.68
CA SER A 212 42.38 -9.34 1.99
C SER A 212 41.01 -9.47 1.29
N LEU A 213 40.90 -10.41 0.34
CA LEU A 213 39.63 -10.74 -0.32
C LEU A 213 38.55 -11.12 0.69
N GLU A 214 38.88 -11.89 1.72
CA GLU A 214 37.95 -12.29 2.78
C GLU A 214 37.42 -11.06 3.54
N GLN A 215 38.28 -10.07 3.82
CA GLN A 215 37.89 -8.81 4.47
C GLN A 215 37.02 -7.96 3.52
N ALA A 216 37.32 -7.97 2.23
CA ALA A 216 36.48 -7.29 1.23
C ALA A 216 35.08 -7.95 1.11
N GLU A 217 35.00 -9.28 1.16
CA GLU A 217 33.72 -10.00 1.21
C GLU A 217 32.95 -9.67 2.51
N LEU A 218 33.62 -9.54 3.64
CA LEU A 218 33.00 -9.12 4.89
C LEU A 218 32.44 -7.68 4.80
N ALA A 219 33.18 -6.77 4.17
CA ALA A 219 32.70 -5.41 3.90
C ALA A 219 31.44 -5.41 3.00
N ALA A 220 31.39 -6.28 1.99
CA ALA A 220 30.20 -6.43 1.18
C ALA A 220 29.02 -7.04 1.98
N MET A 221 29.27 -8.00 2.87
CA MET A 221 28.23 -8.52 3.77
C MET A 221 27.64 -7.41 4.64
N GLN A 222 28.48 -6.52 5.17
CA GLN A 222 28.01 -5.36 5.93
C GLN A 222 27.14 -4.43 5.09
N ALA A 223 27.55 -4.11 3.87
CA ALA A 223 26.77 -3.29 2.94
C ALA A 223 25.41 -3.93 2.58
N ILE A 224 25.36 -5.28 2.44
CA ILE A 224 24.14 -6.01 2.10
C ILE A 224 23.14 -6.03 3.26
N CYS A 225 23.60 -6.19 4.50
CA CYS A 225 22.70 -6.43 5.64
C CYS A 225 22.65 -5.29 6.66
N GLY A 226 23.48 -4.23 6.51
CA GLY A 226 23.57 -3.11 7.44
C GLY A 226 24.12 -3.46 8.82
N LYS A 227 24.74 -4.63 9.00
CA LYS A 227 25.27 -5.13 10.28
C LYS A 227 26.73 -4.70 10.50
N THR A 228 27.09 -4.51 11.77
CA THR A 228 28.49 -4.25 12.15
C THR A 228 29.30 -5.56 12.09
N PRO A 229 30.65 -5.49 12.12
CA PRO A 229 31.51 -6.68 12.19
C PRO A 229 31.21 -7.57 13.40
N GLU A 230 30.93 -6.97 14.55
CA GLU A 230 30.59 -7.66 15.80
C GLU A 230 29.25 -8.41 15.67
N GLU A 231 28.26 -7.76 15.06
CA GLU A 231 26.96 -8.37 14.78
C GLU A 231 27.05 -9.52 13.77
N LEU A 232 27.94 -9.42 12.77
CA LEU A 232 28.20 -10.52 11.82
C LEU A 232 28.90 -11.68 12.50
N THR A 233 29.84 -11.39 13.40
CA THR A 233 30.48 -12.42 14.23
C THR A 233 29.46 -13.15 15.11
N ALA A 234 28.57 -12.41 15.76
CA ALA A 234 27.47 -12.99 16.53
C ALA A 234 26.51 -13.80 15.65
N LEU A 235 26.21 -13.31 14.42
CA LEU A 235 25.37 -14.02 13.46
C LEU A 235 25.99 -15.36 13.04
N SER A 236 27.30 -15.42 12.83
CA SER A 236 28.00 -16.66 12.47
C SER A 236 27.88 -17.73 13.53
N GLN A 237 27.77 -17.35 14.80
CA GLN A 237 27.62 -18.26 15.93
C GLN A 237 26.19 -18.68 16.20
N THR A 238 25.24 -17.71 16.08
CA THR A 238 23.83 -17.91 16.44
C THR A 238 22.96 -18.42 15.29
N GLN A 239 23.30 -18.07 14.04
CA GLN A 239 22.57 -18.42 12.83
C GLN A 239 23.56 -18.73 11.68
N PRO A 240 24.33 -19.84 11.75
CA PRO A 240 25.40 -20.14 10.80
C PRO A 240 24.92 -20.28 9.36
N ASP A 241 23.74 -20.85 9.14
CA ASP A 241 23.17 -21.02 7.79
C ASP A 241 22.87 -19.63 7.13
N ARG A 242 22.32 -18.70 7.90
CA ARG A 242 22.05 -17.34 7.43
C ARG A 242 23.34 -16.56 7.17
N TYR A 243 24.36 -16.78 7.99
CA TYR A 243 25.68 -16.19 7.75
C TYR A 243 26.30 -16.74 6.47
N ALA A 244 26.22 -18.06 6.25
CA ALA A 244 26.73 -18.69 5.03
C ALA A 244 26.00 -18.19 3.77
N GLU A 245 24.67 -18.06 3.81
CA GLU A 245 23.87 -17.49 2.70
C GLU A 245 24.31 -16.04 2.38
N LEU A 246 24.53 -15.21 3.40
CA LEU A 246 25.00 -13.85 3.26
C LEU A 246 26.42 -13.80 2.67
N ALA A 247 27.32 -14.67 3.10
CA ALA A 247 28.67 -14.80 2.57
C ALA A 247 28.66 -15.20 1.09
N GLU A 248 27.86 -16.20 0.71
CA GLU A 248 27.71 -16.59 -0.71
C GLU A 248 27.09 -15.45 -1.55
N THR A 249 26.17 -14.69 -0.99
CA THR A 249 25.62 -13.49 -1.63
C THR A 249 26.71 -12.45 -1.86
N ALA A 250 27.54 -12.16 -0.84
CA ALA A 250 28.65 -11.22 -0.96
C ALA A 250 29.69 -11.65 -2.01
N LYS A 251 30.02 -12.95 -2.07
CA LYS A 251 30.93 -13.50 -3.10
C LYS A 251 30.45 -13.35 -4.53
N ALA A 252 29.13 -13.29 -4.75
CA ALA A 252 28.56 -13.15 -6.08
C ALA A 252 28.85 -11.79 -6.71
N PHE A 253 29.01 -10.74 -5.92
CA PHE A 253 29.31 -9.40 -6.42
C PHE A 253 30.76 -9.27 -6.92
N PRO A 254 30.98 -8.52 -8.03
CA PRO A 254 32.32 -8.20 -8.53
C PRO A 254 33.19 -7.48 -7.48
N CYS A 255 34.52 -7.60 -7.67
CA CYS A 255 35.50 -6.93 -6.82
C CYS A 255 36.14 -5.69 -7.50
N GLU A 256 35.60 -5.27 -8.62
CA GLU A 256 36.18 -4.22 -9.45
C GLU A 256 35.06 -3.41 -10.11
N MET A 257 35.27 -2.08 -10.18
CA MET A 257 34.49 -1.20 -11.03
C MET A 257 35.26 -0.90 -12.32
N VAL A 258 34.55 -0.76 -13.42
CA VAL A 258 35.11 -0.41 -14.73
C VAL A 258 34.36 0.77 -15.32
N GLU A 259 35.06 1.62 -16.07
CA GLU A 259 34.44 2.71 -16.80
C GLU A 259 34.07 2.24 -18.20
N VAL A 260 32.80 2.38 -18.58
CA VAL A 260 32.26 2.07 -19.89
C VAL A 260 31.47 3.30 -20.36
N ASP A 261 31.86 3.87 -21.49
CA ASP A 261 31.21 5.08 -22.05
C ASP A 261 31.04 6.25 -21.07
N GLY A 262 32.03 6.43 -20.18
CA GLY A 262 32.01 7.48 -19.14
C GLY A 262 31.13 7.20 -17.93
N VAL A 263 30.60 5.97 -17.82
CA VAL A 263 29.80 5.51 -16.68
C VAL A 263 30.55 4.41 -15.93
N GLU A 264 30.66 4.56 -14.62
CA GLU A 264 31.30 3.58 -13.76
C GLU A 264 30.32 2.45 -13.41
N VAL A 265 30.63 1.21 -13.79
CA VAL A 265 29.80 0.02 -13.58
C VAL A 265 30.59 -1.14 -13.00
N PRO A 266 29.94 -2.08 -12.29
CA PRO A 266 30.60 -3.31 -11.83
C PRO A 266 31.18 -4.11 -13.00
N LYS A 267 32.39 -4.67 -12.84
CA LYS A 267 33.04 -5.48 -13.86
C LYS A 267 32.17 -6.69 -14.24
N GLY A 268 31.97 -6.86 -15.54
CA GLY A 268 31.14 -7.95 -16.09
C GLY A 268 29.66 -7.61 -16.23
N TRP A 269 29.21 -6.46 -15.71
CA TRP A 269 27.88 -5.94 -16.00
C TRP A 269 27.90 -5.12 -17.31
N LYS A 270 26.75 -4.98 -17.95
CA LYS A 270 26.65 -4.31 -19.27
C LYS A 270 25.87 -3.01 -19.16
N ILE A 271 26.35 -1.97 -19.82
CA ILE A 271 25.50 -0.83 -20.14
C ILE A 271 24.65 -1.23 -21.34
N GLY A 272 23.34 -1.12 -21.21
CA GLY A 272 22.39 -1.45 -22.24
C GLY A 272 21.15 -0.60 -22.13
N THR A 273 20.10 -1.01 -22.80
CA THR A 273 18.79 -0.37 -22.80
C THR A 273 17.71 -1.40 -22.45
N PHE A 274 16.49 -0.95 -22.22
CA PHE A 274 15.38 -1.89 -22.04
C PHE A 274 15.13 -2.78 -23.27
N THR A 275 15.64 -2.40 -24.47
CA THR A 275 15.61 -3.26 -25.67
C THR A 275 16.34 -4.58 -25.45
N ASP A 276 17.42 -4.56 -24.65
CA ASP A 276 18.26 -5.74 -24.45
C ASP A 276 17.58 -6.84 -23.60
N ILE A 277 16.54 -6.48 -22.87
CA ILE A 277 15.83 -7.37 -21.94
C ILE A 277 14.34 -7.50 -22.25
N THR A 278 13.81 -6.81 -23.28
CA THR A 278 12.38 -6.80 -23.60
C THR A 278 12.13 -7.05 -25.09
N GLU A 279 11.01 -7.72 -25.39
CA GLU A 279 10.56 -7.99 -26.75
C GLU A 279 9.08 -7.62 -26.93
N SER A 280 8.75 -6.89 -28.02
CA SER A 280 7.40 -6.47 -28.34
C SER A 280 6.47 -7.65 -28.59
N ARG A 281 5.26 -7.63 -28.00
CA ARG A 281 4.23 -8.64 -28.21
C ARG A 281 2.95 -7.99 -28.74
N ARG A 282 2.48 -8.46 -29.92
CA ARG A 282 1.27 -7.92 -30.57
C ARG A 282 0.26 -9.00 -30.96
N GLU A 283 0.29 -10.11 -30.27
CA GLU A 283 -0.63 -11.22 -30.49
C GLU A 283 -2.05 -10.85 -30.04
N LYS A 284 -3.03 -11.10 -30.92
CA LYS A 284 -4.45 -10.81 -30.64
C LYS A 284 -5.13 -12.00 -29.96
N VAL A 285 -6.10 -11.72 -29.10
CA VAL A 285 -6.90 -12.71 -28.38
C VAL A 285 -7.70 -13.60 -29.34
N LYS A 286 -8.28 -13.02 -30.40
CA LYS A 286 -9.16 -13.75 -31.35
C LYS A 286 -10.27 -14.51 -30.59
N ASN A 287 -10.24 -15.85 -30.65
CA ASN A 287 -11.26 -16.73 -30.06
C ASN A 287 -10.87 -17.26 -28.66
N ASP A 288 -9.71 -16.88 -28.12
CA ASP A 288 -9.24 -17.37 -26.85
C ASP A 288 -10.03 -16.73 -25.71
N LYS A 289 -10.18 -17.46 -24.60
CA LYS A 289 -10.72 -16.89 -23.36
C LYS A 289 -9.62 -16.13 -22.64
N ALA A 290 -9.83 -14.87 -22.41
CA ALA A 290 -8.89 -14.01 -21.70
C ALA A 290 -9.61 -13.06 -20.75
N THR A 291 -8.95 -12.72 -19.65
CA THR A 291 -9.45 -11.74 -18.66
C THR A 291 -9.00 -10.36 -19.05
N VAL A 292 -9.92 -9.39 -19.14
CA VAL A 292 -9.56 -8.01 -19.48
C VAL A 292 -8.83 -7.34 -18.33
N LEU A 293 -7.65 -6.81 -18.63
CA LEU A 293 -6.78 -6.11 -17.70
C LEU A 293 -6.70 -4.62 -18.00
N SER A 294 -6.46 -3.83 -16.98
CA SER A 294 -6.17 -2.40 -17.07
C SER A 294 -4.93 -2.05 -16.26
N ALA A 295 -4.03 -1.29 -16.86
CA ALA A 295 -2.92 -0.69 -16.13
C ALA A 295 -3.41 0.53 -15.35
N VAL A 296 -3.17 0.54 -14.05
CA VAL A 296 -3.55 1.62 -13.14
C VAL A 296 -2.33 2.42 -12.69
N SER A 297 -2.56 3.61 -12.14
CA SER A 297 -1.48 4.53 -11.72
C SER A 297 -0.63 4.02 -10.56
N SER A 298 -1.07 2.98 -9.86
CA SER A 298 -0.27 2.29 -8.84
C SER A 298 0.86 1.41 -9.40
N GLY A 299 0.96 1.27 -10.74
CA GLY A 299 1.96 0.41 -11.37
C GLY A 299 1.55 -1.06 -11.47
N GLU A 300 0.25 -1.33 -11.48
CA GLU A 300 -0.31 -2.68 -11.48
C GLU A 300 -1.18 -2.94 -12.71
N LEU A 301 -1.28 -4.21 -13.11
CA LEU A 301 -2.30 -4.71 -14.01
C LEU A 301 -3.42 -5.35 -13.18
N VAL A 302 -4.59 -4.71 -13.19
CA VAL A 302 -5.76 -5.17 -12.44
C VAL A 302 -6.82 -5.75 -13.37
N LYS A 303 -7.65 -6.66 -12.88
CA LYS A 303 -8.83 -7.12 -13.62
C LYS A 303 -9.83 -5.97 -13.73
N SER A 304 -10.18 -5.60 -14.96
CA SER A 304 -11.01 -4.42 -15.22
C SER A 304 -12.39 -4.53 -14.59
N GLU A 305 -12.98 -5.72 -14.54
CA GLU A 305 -14.30 -5.98 -13.94
C GLU A 305 -14.31 -5.80 -12.42
N GLU A 306 -13.19 -6.15 -11.75
CA GLU A 306 -13.08 -6.05 -10.28
C GLU A 306 -12.73 -4.63 -9.84
N TYR A 307 -12.00 -3.89 -10.66
CA TYR A 307 -11.50 -2.56 -10.30
C TYR A 307 -12.48 -1.42 -10.61
N PHE A 308 -13.21 -1.50 -11.74
CA PHE A 308 -14.11 -0.45 -12.17
C PHE A 308 -15.57 -0.82 -11.89
N THR A 309 -16.33 0.13 -11.34
CA THR A 309 -17.78 -0.03 -11.06
C THR A 309 -18.65 -0.07 -12.33
N LYS A 310 -18.09 0.36 -13.46
CA LYS A 310 -18.75 0.34 -14.78
C LYS A 310 -17.88 -0.41 -15.77
N GLN A 311 -18.51 -1.09 -16.72
CA GLN A 311 -17.78 -1.74 -17.81
C GLN A 311 -17.02 -0.69 -18.64
N VAL A 312 -15.69 -0.76 -18.63
CA VAL A 312 -14.78 0.19 -19.32
C VAL A 312 -14.14 -0.41 -20.58
N PHE A 313 -14.57 -1.61 -20.99
CA PHE A 313 -14.01 -2.33 -22.13
C PHE A 313 -15.12 -2.79 -23.09
N SER A 314 -14.73 -3.13 -24.33
CA SER A 314 -15.65 -3.55 -25.38
C SER A 314 -16.29 -4.90 -25.07
N LYS A 315 -17.53 -5.13 -25.56
CA LYS A 315 -18.20 -6.44 -25.48
C LYS A 315 -17.43 -7.54 -26.21
N SER A 316 -16.81 -7.22 -27.38
CA SER A 316 -15.89 -8.11 -28.09
C SER A 316 -14.46 -7.72 -27.79
N ILE A 317 -13.64 -8.72 -27.44
CA ILE A 317 -12.21 -8.58 -27.15
C ILE A 317 -11.31 -9.26 -28.21
N ASP A 318 -11.87 -9.68 -29.35
CA ASP A 318 -11.13 -10.41 -30.42
C ASP A 318 -9.89 -9.64 -30.90
N LYS A 319 -9.95 -8.30 -30.88
CA LYS A 319 -8.87 -7.40 -31.31
C LYS A 319 -7.92 -7.05 -30.18
N TYR A 320 -8.23 -7.43 -28.94
CA TYR A 320 -7.38 -7.14 -27.78
C TYR A 320 -6.04 -7.87 -27.91
N LEU A 321 -5.01 -7.33 -27.28
CA LEU A 321 -3.68 -7.93 -27.23
C LEU A 321 -3.61 -8.89 -26.06
N LYS A 322 -3.04 -10.07 -26.29
CA LYS A 322 -2.75 -11.05 -25.24
C LYS A 322 -1.67 -10.54 -24.32
N VAL A 323 -1.82 -10.85 -23.04
CA VAL A 323 -0.83 -10.60 -21.99
C VAL A 323 -0.60 -11.92 -21.27
N TYR A 324 0.55 -12.51 -21.46
CA TYR A 324 0.93 -13.76 -20.78
C TYR A 324 1.51 -13.47 -19.40
N GLN A 325 1.61 -14.49 -18.58
CA GLN A 325 2.32 -14.36 -17.31
C GLN A 325 3.74 -13.83 -17.56
N TRP A 326 4.17 -12.87 -16.77
CA TRP A 326 5.44 -12.14 -16.85
C TRP A 326 5.57 -11.16 -18.01
N ASP A 327 4.52 -10.95 -18.80
CA ASP A 327 4.48 -9.81 -19.72
C ASP A 327 4.16 -8.51 -18.97
N PHE A 328 4.68 -7.41 -19.50
CA PHE A 328 4.26 -6.07 -19.10
C PHE A 328 3.26 -5.50 -20.12
N ALA A 329 2.35 -4.68 -19.61
CA ALA A 329 1.48 -3.89 -20.45
C ALA A 329 1.31 -2.48 -19.89
N TYR A 330 1.25 -1.49 -20.79
CA TYR A 330 1.00 -0.11 -20.39
C TYR A 330 0.11 0.62 -21.39
N ASN A 331 -0.58 1.65 -20.90
CA ASN A 331 -1.30 2.58 -21.75
C ASN A 331 -0.35 3.73 -22.17
N PRO A 332 -0.01 3.87 -23.46
CA PRO A 332 0.92 4.91 -23.92
C PRO A 332 0.52 6.34 -23.50
N ALA A 333 -0.78 6.62 -23.44
CA ALA A 333 -1.31 7.94 -23.06
C ALA A 333 -1.41 8.17 -21.54
N ARG A 334 -0.99 7.21 -20.71
CA ARG A 334 -1.09 7.27 -19.24
C ARG A 334 0.16 6.74 -18.53
N ILE A 335 1.20 6.35 -19.24
CA ILE A 335 2.44 5.85 -18.64
C ILE A 335 3.14 6.95 -17.81
N ASN A 336 3.00 8.22 -18.19
CA ASN A 336 3.51 9.37 -17.46
C ASN A 336 2.96 9.50 -16.03
N ILE A 337 1.82 8.87 -15.74
CA ILE A 337 1.21 8.80 -14.40
C ILE A 337 1.31 7.39 -13.79
N GLY A 338 2.18 6.52 -14.31
CA GLY A 338 2.47 5.20 -13.74
C GLY A 338 1.58 4.06 -14.27
N SER A 339 0.76 4.26 -15.33
CA SER A 339 -0.08 3.18 -15.88
C SER A 339 0.72 2.16 -16.70
N ILE A 340 1.61 1.43 -16.03
CA ILE A 340 2.37 0.27 -16.53
C ILE A 340 2.37 -0.80 -15.44
N GLY A 341 2.23 -2.08 -15.80
CA GLY A 341 2.27 -3.16 -14.82
C GLY A 341 2.72 -4.50 -15.38
N LEU A 342 3.16 -5.38 -14.50
CA LEU A 342 3.54 -6.76 -14.76
C LEU A 342 2.33 -7.68 -14.55
N HIS A 343 2.08 -8.60 -15.48
CA HIS A 343 1.06 -9.64 -15.32
C HIS A 343 1.64 -10.84 -14.58
N GLU A 344 1.36 -10.93 -13.29
CA GLU A 344 1.93 -11.98 -12.42
C GLU A 344 1.10 -13.27 -12.38
N ALA A 345 -0.16 -13.23 -12.82
CA ALA A 345 -1.08 -14.36 -12.71
C ALA A 345 -0.92 -15.36 -13.87
N ALA A 346 -1.22 -16.62 -13.61
CA ALA A 346 -1.06 -17.69 -14.60
C ALA A 346 -2.16 -17.73 -15.68
N TYR A 347 -3.25 -16.98 -15.53
CA TYR A 347 -4.30 -16.91 -16.56
C TYR A 347 -3.91 -15.96 -17.70
N LEU A 348 -4.50 -16.19 -18.89
CA LEU A 348 -4.31 -15.31 -20.03
C LEU A 348 -5.02 -13.98 -19.81
N GLY A 349 -4.26 -12.89 -19.82
CA GLY A 349 -4.76 -11.53 -19.79
C GLY A 349 -5.03 -10.97 -21.18
N ALA A 350 -5.82 -9.91 -21.26
CA ALA A 350 -6.11 -9.16 -22.46
C ALA A 350 -6.16 -7.66 -22.19
N VAL A 351 -5.50 -6.85 -23.01
CA VAL A 351 -5.55 -5.39 -22.93
C VAL A 351 -6.06 -4.78 -24.23
N SER A 352 -6.62 -3.58 -24.14
CA SER A 352 -7.10 -2.84 -25.33
C SER A 352 -6.01 -2.73 -26.41
N PRO A 353 -6.36 -2.72 -27.70
CA PRO A 353 -5.41 -2.58 -28.81
C PRO A 353 -4.53 -1.32 -28.79
N VAL A 354 -4.90 -0.31 -27.98
CA VAL A 354 -4.11 0.92 -27.81
C VAL A 354 -2.93 0.76 -26.85
N TYR A 355 -2.89 -0.37 -26.11
CA TYR A 355 -1.79 -0.67 -25.19
C TYR A 355 -0.54 -1.12 -25.94
N GLU A 356 0.59 -0.91 -25.32
CA GLU A 356 1.83 -1.60 -25.65
C GLU A 356 2.00 -2.78 -24.70
N VAL A 357 2.32 -3.96 -25.30
CA VAL A 357 2.60 -5.19 -24.57
C VAL A 357 3.98 -5.70 -24.97
N PHE A 358 4.73 -6.15 -24.01
CA PHE A 358 6.05 -6.71 -24.25
C PHE A 358 6.39 -7.80 -23.23
N SER A 359 7.10 -8.82 -23.68
CA SER A 359 7.72 -9.83 -22.83
C SER A 359 9.06 -9.33 -22.30
N VAL A 360 9.49 -9.94 -21.21
CA VAL A 360 10.80 -9.69 -20.61
C VAL A 360 11.54 -11.01 -20.52
N SER A 361 12.85 -11.00 -20.78
CA SER A 361 13.70 -12.20 -20.63
C SER A 361 13.54 -12.80 -19.25
N ASP A 362 13.49 -14.13 -19.15
CA ASP A 362 13.02 -14.91 -18.01
C ASP A 362 13.49 -14.47 -16.62
N LYS A 363 14.67 -13.92 -16.50
CA LYS A 363 15.21 -13.52 -15.20
C LYS A 363 15.04 -12.05 -14.87
N TYR A 364 14.65 -11.22 -15.84
CA TYR A 364 14.66 -9.76 -15.72
C TYR A 364 13.30 -9.12 -15.40
N HIS A 365 12.22 -9.88 -15.30
CA HIS A 365 10.89 -9.29 -15.03
C HIS A 365 10.84 -8.59 -13.66
N TRP A 366 11.44 -9.15 -12.59
CA TRP A 366 11.52 -8.48 -11.30
C TRP A 366 12.48 -7.29 -11.32
N PHE A 367 13.61 -7.42 -12.04
CA PHE A 367 14.54 -6.31 -12.25
C PHE A 367 13.84 -5.13 -12.92
N LEU A 368 13.13 -5.37 -14.02
CA LEU A 368 12.41 -4.31 -14.72
C LEU A 368 11.29 -3.72 -13.85
N LYS A 369 10.54 -4.55 -13.14
CA LYS A 369 9.50 -4.05 -12.20
C LYS A 369 10.10 -3.11 -11.14
N ARG A 370 11.29 -3.42 -10.60
CA ARG A 370 11.95 -2.60 -9.57
C ARG A 370 12.57 -1.33 -10.15
N ILE A 371 13.19 -1.40 -11.32
CA ILE A 371 13.78 -0.22 -11.95
C ILE A 371 12.71 0.79 -12.36
N LEU A 372 11.53 0.35 -12.80
CA LEU A 372 10.38 1.20 -13.11
C LEU A 372 9.84 1.96 -11.88
N ASN A 373 10.06 1.45 -10.68
CA ASN A 373 9.66 2.11 -9.43
C ASN A 373 10.66 3.19 -8.97
N LEU A 374 11.85 3.26 -9.56
CA LEU A 374 12.83 4.30 -9.24
C LEU A 374 12.35 5.67 -9.73
N GLU A 375 12.57 6.69 -8.92
CA GLU A 375 12.18 8.07 -9.26
C GLU A 375 12.91 8.58 -10.51
N THR A 376 14.18 8.22 -10.66
CA THR A 376 14.99 8.54 -11.85
C THR A 376 14.37 7.97 -13.13
N THR A 377 13.89 6.72 -13.10
CA THR A 377 13.23 6.09 -14.24
C THR A 377 11.87 6.73 -14.53
N LYS A 378 11.10 7.08 -13.52
CA LYS A 378 9.82 7.79 -13.70
C LYS A 378 10.01 9.15 -14.36
N ILE A 379 11.01 9.93 -13.92
CA ILE A 379 11.38 11.21 -14.52
C ILE A 379 11.81 11.01 -15.98
N LYS A 380 12.61 9.99 -16.27
CA LYS A 380 13.04 9.66 -17.65
C LYS A 380 11.84 9.31 -18.54
N ILE A 381 10.91 8.47 -18.05
CA ILE A 381 9.66 8.13 -18.76
C ILE A 381 8.85 9.41 -19.04
N GLN A 382 8.67 10.29 -18.05
CA GLN A 382 7.96 11.54 -18.23
C GLN A 382 8.62 12.45 -19.26
N SER A 383 9.94 12.54 -19.27
CA SER A 383 10.70 13.36 -20.24
C SER A 383 10.62 12.84 -21.66
N LEU A 384 10.45 11.53 -21.85
CA LEU A 384 10.31 10.90 -23.17
C LEU A 384 8.88 10.96 -23.71
N CYS A 385 7.90 11.28 -22.87
CA CYS A 385 6.51 11.42 -23.32
C CYS A 385 6.35 12.66 -24.21
N THR A 386 5.80 12.47 -25.40
CA THR A 386 5.60 13.53 -26.40
C THR A 386 4.11 13.83 -26.63
N GLY A 387 3.80 15.06 -26.97
CA GLY A 387 2.43 15.51 -27.30
C GLY A 387 1.96 16.68 -26.45
N SER A 388 1.31 17.68 -27.10
CA SER A 388 0.85 18.91 -26.44
C SER A 388 -0.48 18.74 -25.69
N VAL A 389 -1.37 17.85 -26.16
CA VAL A 389 -2.70 17.61 -25.59
C VAL A 389 -2.76 16.28 -24.83
N ARG A 390 -2.13 15.23 -25.37
CA ARG A 390 -1.98 13.94 -24.71
C ARG A 390 -0.53 13.50 -24.85
N GLN A 391 0.16 13.48 -23.73
CA GLN A 391 1.52 12.94 -23.67
C GLN A 391 1.47 11.43 -23.87
N THR A 392 2.23 10.92 -24.84
CA THR A 392 2.29 9.50 -25.15
C THR A 392 3.73 9.03 -25.26
N LEU A 393 3.98 7.77 -24.87
CA LEU A 393 5.28 7.12 -25.03
C LEU A 393 5.09 5.83 -25.82
N LYS A 394 5.72 5.76 -27.00
CA LYS A 394 5.73 4.55 -27.82
C LYS A 394 6.71 3.52 -27.25
N LEU A 395 6.45 2.24 -27.52
CA LEU A 395 7.30 1.14 -27.01
C LEU A 395 8.78 1.32 -27.41
N LYS A 396 9.06 1.74 -28.63
CA LYS A 396 10.45 1.96 -29.09
C LYS A 396 11.18 3.01 -28.24
N ASP A 397 10.50 4.11 -27.90
CA ASP A 397 11.10 5.17 -27.08
C ASP A 397 11.23 4.73 -25.62
N PHE A 398 10.27 3.95 -25.08
CA PHE A 398 10.39 3.30 -23.78
C PHE A 398 11.56 2.32 -23.74
N GLN A 399 11.74 1.51 -24.78
CA GLN A 399 12.83 0.54 -24.89
C GLN A 399 14.20 1.19 -25.01
N SER A 400 14.30 2.45 -25.44
CA SER A 400 15.57 3.19 -25.51
C SER A 400 16.09 3.73 -24.17
N ILE A 401 15.38 3.47 -23.07
CA ILE A 401 15.83 3.89 -21.74
C ILE A 401 17.05 3.08 -21.33
N ASP A 402 18.13 3.80 -21.00
CA ASP A 402 19.39 3.21 -20.58
C ASP A 402 19.27 2.54 -19.20
N CYS A 403 19.95 1.42 -19.02
CA CYS A 403 20.08 0.75 -17.73
C CYS A 403 21.38 -0.05 -17.66
N VAL A 404 21.87 -0.26 -16.42
CA VAL A 404 22.96 -1.20 -16.18
C VAL A 404 22.34 -2.58 -15.97
N ILE A 405 22.71 -3.51 -16.84
CA ILE A 405 22.20 -4.90 -16.84
C ILE A 405 23.16 -5.76 -16.01
N PRO A 406 22.72 -6.27 -14.84
CA PRO A 406 23.56 -7.10 -13.98
C PRO A 406 23.84 -8.47 -14.58
N ASP A 407 24.85 -9.14 -14.05
CA ASP A 407 25.10 -10.55 -14.38
C ASP A 407 23.98 -11.45 -13.83
N GLU A 408 23.81 -12.61 -14.49
CA GLU A 408 22.73 -13.55 -14.14
C GLU A 408 22.85 -14.13 -12.73
N LYS A 409 24.07 -14.25 -12.20
CA LYS A 409 24.30 -14.85 -10.87
C LYS A 409 23.77 -13.92 -9.79
N THR A 410 24.17 -12.66 -9.80
CA THR A 410 23.72 -11.64 -8.85
C THR A 410 22.21 -11.42 -8.93
N LEU A 411 21.68 -11.37 -10.19
CA LEU A 411 20.26 -11.23 -10.43
C LEU A 411 19.46 -12.43 -9.88
N SER A 412 19.94 -13.66 -10.06
CA SER A 412 19.27 -14.87 -9.55
C SER A 412 19.18 -14.89 -8.01
N ILE A 413 20.22 -14.40 -7.33
CA ILE A 413 20.22 -14.29 -5.86
C ILE A 413 19.18 -13.28 -5.40
N PHE A 414 19.11 -12.12 -6.07
CA PHE A 414 18.08 -11.12 -5.77
C PHE A 414 16.67 -11.66 -6.02
N ASN A 415 16.45 -12.31 -7.16
CA ASN A 415 15.16 -12.89 -7.51
C ASN A 415 14.71 -13.95 -6.48
N LYS A 416 15.62 -14.82 -6.04
CA LYS A 416 15.33 -15.81 -4.98
C LYS A 416 14.86 -15.09 -3.71
N LYS A 417 15.58 -14.06 -3.28
CA LYS A 417 15.25 -13.28 -2.08
C LYS A 417 13.91 -12.57 -2.22
N TRP A 418 13.63 -12.01 -3.39
CA TRP A 418 12.35 -11.37 -3.68
C TRP A 418 11.19 -12.38 -3.66
N GLU A 419 11.35 -13.58 -4.23
CA GLU A 419 10.31 -14.61 -4.22
C GLU A 419 9.98 -15.09 -2.80
N GLU A 420 10.95 -15.13 -1.89
CA GLU A 420 10.69 -15.38 -0.47
C GLU A 420 9.77 -14.28 0.13
N TYR A 421 10.09 -13.00 -0.10
CA TYR A 421 9.24 -11.88 0.38
C TYR A 421 7.88 -11.88 -0.29
N ARG A 422 7.83 -12.11 -1.59
CA ARG A 422 6.59 -12.18 -2.36
C ARG A 422 5.65 -13.29 -1.87
N THR A 423 6.18 -14.44 -1.55
CA THR A 423 5.40 -15.55 -0.98
C THR A 423 4.73 -15.12 0.32
N LEU A 424 5.47 -14.49 1.23
CA LEU A 424 4.93 -13.96 2.49
C LEU A 424 3.87 -12.88 2.24
N ILE A 425 4.08 -11.99 1.28
CA ILE A 425 3.11 -10.94 0.89
C ILE A 425 1.81 -11.58 0.40
N LEU A 426 1.89 -12.60 -0.46
CA LEU A 426 0.71 -13.31 -0.99
C LEU A 426 -0.06 -14.05 0.12
N GLU A 427 0.64 -14.70 1.03
CA GLU A 427 0.04 -15.36 2.19
C GLU A 427 -0.66 -14.35 3.12
N ASN A 428 0.01 -13.24 3.43
CA ASN A 428 -0.57 -12.18 4.24
C ASN A 428 -1.81 -11.56 3.58
N ASN A 429 -1.80 -11.36 2.26
CA ASN A 429 -2.95 -10.84 1.52
C ASN A 429 -4.15 -11.81 1.59
N LYS A 430 -3.91 -13.12 1.41
CA LYS A 430 -4.93 -14.15 1.56
C LYS A 430 -5.50 -14.18 2.98
N ASN A 431 -4.63 -14.14 3.99
CA ASN A 431 -5.04 -14.07 5.39
C ASN A 431 -5.86 -12.81 5.67
N THR A 432 -5.45 -11.66 5.16
CA THR A 432 -6.15 -10.38 5.31
C THR A 432 -7.55 -10.44 4.71
N GLN A 433 -7.70 -11.04 3.53
CA GLN A 433 -9.01 -11.25 2.91
C GLN A 433 -9.90 -12.12 3.80
N THR A 434 -9.42 -13.29 4.22
CA THR A 434 -10.17 -14.21 5.08
C THR A 434 -10.57 -13.56 6.40
N LEU A 435 -9.66 -12.84 7.04
CA LEU A 435 -9.94 -12.12 8.29
C LEU A 435 -10.97 -11.01 8.11
N SER A 436 -10.94 -10.30 6.96
CA SER A 436 -11.94 -9.28 6.64
C SER A 436 -13.33 -9.90 6.46
N GLU A 437 -13.43 -11.01 5.74
CA GLU A 437 -14.68 -11.76 5.56
C GLU A 437 -15.23 -12.27 6.91
N ILE A 438 -14.37 -12.81 7.77
CA ILE A 438 -14.74 -13.23 9.13
C ILE A 438 -15.23 -12.04 9.98
N ARG A 439 -14.50 -10.92 9.98
CA ARG A 439 -14.88 -9.69 10.69
C ARG A 439 -16.26 -9.23 10.24
N ASP A 440 -16.49 -9.12 8.95
CA ASP A 440 -17.73 -8.60 8.36
C ASP A 440 -18.93 -9.54 8.58
N LEU A 441 -18.67 -10.86 8.66
CA LEU A 441 -19.67 -11.86 9.03
C LEU A 441 -20.00 -11.82 10.55
N LEU A 442 -18.99 -11.63 11.39
CA LEU A 442 -19.15 -11.63 12.84
C LEU A 442 -19.74 -10.30 13.36
N LEU A 443 -19.40 -9.17 12.74
CA LEU A 443 -19.81 -7.86 13.22
C LEU A 443 -21.33 -7.73 13.48
N PRO A 444 -22.25 -8.07 12.57
CA PRO A 444 -23.68 -8.01 12.84
C PRO A 444 -24.13 -8.99 13.93
N ARG A 445 -23.57 -10.20 13.96
CA ARG A 445 -23.96 -11.27 14.90
C ARG A 445 -23.50 -11.01 16.34
N LEU A 446 -22.26 -10.51 16.49
CA LEU A 446 -21.71 -10.19 17.82
C LEU A 446 -22.43 -9.02 18.49
N LEU A 447 -22.94 -8.07 17.69
CA LEU A 447 -23.65 -6.90 18.19
C LEU A 447 -25.18 -7.12 18.33
N SER A 448 -25.75 -8.17 17.72
CA SER A 448 -27.16 -8.57 17.89
C SER A 448 -27.39 -9.46 19.12
N GLY A 449 -26.32 -9.94 19.75
CA GLY A 449 -26.43 -10.88 20.88
C GLY A 449 -26.78 -12.31 20.50
N GLU A 450 -26.70 -12.68 19.21
CA GLU A 450 -26.97 -14.05 18.75
C GLU A 450 -25.99 -15.11 19.27
N PHE A 451 -24.83 -14.67 19.79
CA PHE A 451 -23.84 -15.52 20.47
C PHE A 451 -23.79 -15.16 21.96
N ASN A 452 -24.75 -15.63 22.73
CA ASN A 452 -24.79 -15.45 24.17
C ASN A 452 -24.16 -16.62 24.96
N ASP A 453 -23.08 -17.20 24.46
CA ASP A 453 -22.31 -18.23 25.18
C ASP A 453 -20.86 -17.79 25.48
#